data_9631c07e951ce3cc5778eeeab6928e4c
#
_entry.id   9631c07e951ce3cc5778eeeab6928e4c
#
_cell.length_a   1.000
_cell.length_b   1.000
_cell.length_c   1.000
_cell.angle_alpha   90.00
_cell.angle_beta   90.00
_cell.angle_gamma   90.00
#
_symmetry.space_group_name_H-M   'P 1'
#
loop_
_entity.id
_entity.type
_entity.pdbx_description
1 polymer ?
#
loop_
_entity_poly.entity_id
_entity_poly.type
_entity_poly.pdbx_seq_one_letter_code
_entity_poly.pdbx_strand_id
1 'polypeptide(L)'
;IKSILIIGSGPIIIGQACEFDYSGSQALRSLKEDGIKTILINSNPATIMTDPSMADHIYLKPLTTKSIIEILEIHGDIDAVLPTMGGQTALNLCIEAQEKEIWSRFNVKIIGVDIDAIEITEDREKFRTLLNEIDIPVAPAESASSFLKGKEIAQRFGFPLVIRPSFTLGGTGASIVFEEDKFNDLLTRGL
;
A
#
# COMPACT_ATOMS: atom_id res chain seq x y z
N ILE A 1 -19.32 -9.80 -11.81
CA ILE A 1 -18.02 -10.37 -11.38
C ILE A 1 -18.31 -11.78 -10.90
N LYS A 2 -17.59 -12.77 -11.43
CA LYS A 2 -17.73 -14.18 -11.08
C LYS A 2 -16.43 -14.75 -10.51
N SER A 3 -15.29 -14.11 -10.80
CA SER A 3 -13.98 -14.54 -10.33
C SER A 3 -13.12 -13.32 -9.95
N ILE A 4 -12.38 -13.42 -8.84
CA ILE A 4 -11.58 -12.33 -8.30
C ILE A 4 -10.19 -12.86 -7.92
N LEU A 5 -9.15 -12.13 -8.36
CA LEU A 5 -7.79 -12.28 -7.88
C LEU A 5 -7.58 -11.38 -6.65
N ILE A 6 -7.17 -11.98 -5.54
CA ILE A 6 -6.82 -11.26 -4.31
C ILE A 6 -5.30 -11.27 -4.17
N ILE A 7 -4.73 -10.10 -3.93
CA ILE A 7 -3.29 -9.94 -3.70
C ILE A 7 -3.07 -9.83 -2.19
N GLY A 8 -2.36 -10.78 -1.61
CA GLY A 8 -1.97 -10.76 -0.19
C GLY A 8 -0.79 -9.84 0.09
N SER A 9 -0.47 -9.68 1.38
CA SER A 9 0.57 -8.75 1.85
C SER A 9 2.00 -9.28 1.76
N GLY A 10 2.16 -10.58 1.51
CA GLY A 10 3.46 -11.23 1.74
C GLY A 10 3.77 -11.42 3.22
N PRO A 11 5.04 -11.61 3.60
CA PRO A 11 5.45 -11.70 4.99
C PRO A 11 5.14 -10.41 5.75
N ILE A 12 4.65 -10.55 6.99
CA ILE A 12 4.41 -9.41 7.89
C ILE A 12 5.75 -8.80 8.27
N ILE A 13 5.88 -7.50 8.13
CA ILE A 13 7.07 -6.73 8.51
C ILE A 13 6.84 -5.97 9.81
N ILE A 14 7.93 -5.55 10.47
CA ILE A 14 7.86 -4.75 11.70
C ILE A 14 7.05 -3.47 11.44
N GLY A 15 6.06 -3.23 12.30
CA GLY A 15 5.14 -2.09 12.17
C GLY A 15 3.80 -2.42 11.51
N GLN A 16 3.66 -3.62 10.92
CA GLN A 16 2.38 -4.23 10.56
C GLN A 16 1.91 -5.15 11.70
N ALA A 17 0.61 -5.30 11.83
CA ALA A 17 0.02 -6.32 12.68
C ALA A 17 -0.67 -7.39 11.80
N CYS A 18 -1.53 -8.21 12.39
CA CYS A 18 -2.25 -9.25 11.65
C CYS A 18 -3.48 -8.74 10.88
N GLU A 19 -3.66 -7.43 10.75
CA GLU A 19 -4.82 -6.84 10.07
C GLU A 19 -5.00 -7.35 8.63
N PHE A 20 -3.92 -7.53 7.89
CA PHE A 20 -4.01 -8.00 6.50
C PHE A 20 -4.36 -9.49 6.43
N ASP A 21 -3.86 -10.31 7.36
CA ASP A 21 -4.24 -11.72 7.45
C ASP A 21 -5.72 -11.87 7.77
N TYR A 22 -6.22 -11.07 8.72
CA TYR A 22 -7.62 -11.07 9.08
C TYR A 22 -8.52 -10.53 7.96
N SER A 23 -8.24 -9.33 7.44
CA SER A 23 -9.05 -8.70 6.40
C SER A 23 -9.09 -9.52 5.12
N GLY A 24 -7.94 -10.05 4.71
CA GLY A 24 -7.84 -10.93 3.56
C GLY A 24 -8.61 -12.23 3.72
N SER A 25 -8.54 -12.86 4.90
CA SER A 25 -9.31 -14.06 5.21
C SER A 25 -10.81 -13.81 5.23
N GLN A 26 -11.25 -12.66 5.77
CA GLN A 26 -12.66 -12.28 5.76
C GLN A 26 -13.17 -11.98 4.33
N ALA A 27 -12.36 -11.29 3.53
CA ALA A 27 -12.69 -11.04 2.12
C ALA A 27 -12.87 -12.35 1.34
N LEU A 28 -11.95 -13.31 1.50
CA LEU A 28 -12.05 -14.63 0.87
C LEU A 28 -13.34 -15.37 1.28
N ARG A 29 -13.68 -15.36 2.57
CA ARG A 29 -14.92 -15.99 3.07
C ARG A 29 -16.16 -15.33 2.48
N SER A 30 -16.25 -14.01 2.56
CA SER A 30 -17.38 -13.25 2.06
C SER A 30 -17.62 -13.49 0.56
N LEU A 31 -16.56 -13.47 -0.23
CA LEU A 31 -16.64 -13.74 -1.66
C LEU A 31 -17.11 -15.18 -1.97
N LYS A 32 -16.64 -16.17 -1.20
CA LYS A 32 -17.10 -17.55 -1.33
C LYS A 32 -18.58 -17.71 -0.94
N GLU A 33 -19.03 -17.03 0.11
CA GLU A 33 -20.45 -17.01 0.51
C GLU A 33 -21.35 -16.42 -0.59
N ASP A 34 -20.82 -15.43 -1.34
CA ASP A 34 -21.51 -14.84 -2.50
C ASP A 34 -21.37 -15.68 -3.78
N GLY A 35 -20.71 -16.84 -3.72
CA GLY A 35 -20.53 -17.75 -4.86
C GLY A 35 -19.51 -17.25 -5.90
N ILE A 36 -18.60 -16.37 -5.50
CA ILE A 36 -17.55 -15.81 -6.35
C ILE A 36 -16.30 -16.70 -6.25
N LYS A 37 -15.78 -17.12 -7.40
CA LYS A 37 -14.53 -17.88 -7.50
C LYS A 37 -13.35 -17.03 -7.03
N THR A 38 -12.60 -17.53 -6.04
CA THR A 38 -11.50 -16.81 -5.39
C THR A 38 -10.15 -17.38 -5.80
N ILE A 39 -9.28 -16.50 -6.27
CA ILE A 39 -7.89 -16.80 -6.59
C ILE A 39 -7.02 -15.92 -5.68
N LEU A 40 -6.13 -16.51 -4.91
CA LEU A 40 -5.23 -15.82 -4.01
C LEU A 40 -3.78 -15.95 -4.49
N ILE A 41 -3.07 -14.83 -4.55
CA ILE A 41 -1.60 -14.82 -4.59
C ILE A 41 -1.06 -14.26 -3.27
N ASN A 42 -0.16 -14.99 -2.62
CA ASN A 42 0.55 -14.54 -1.43
C ASN A 42 1.92 -15.22 -1.37
N SER A 43 2.95 -14.49 -0.99
CA SER A 43 4.30 -15.08 -0.80
C SER A 43 4.55 -15.59 0.63
N ASN A 44 3.60 -15.38 1.56
CA ASN A 44 3.69 -15.87 2.93
C ASN A 44 2.98 -17.23 3.08
N PRO A 45 3.72 -18.32 3.33
CA PRO A 45 3.11 -19.64 3.56
C PRO A 45 2.53 -19.81 4.97
N ALA A 46 2.81 -18.88 5.89
CA ALA A 46 2.48 -18.99 7.32
C ALA A 46 1.32 -18.04 7.71
N THR A 47 0.38 -17.81 6.81
CA THR A 47 -0.82 -17.00 7.06
C THR A 47 -2.08 -17.84 6.94
N ILE A 48 -3.14 -17.45 7.66
CA ILE A 48 -4.47 -18.07 7.52
C ILE A 48 -5.00 -17.97 6.08
N MET A 49 -4.69 -16.88 5.37
CA MET A 49 -5.13 -16.70 3.98
C MET A 49 -4.69 -17.84 3.05
N THR A 50 -3.52 -18.44 3.30
CA THR A 50 -2.95 -19.51 2.46
C THR A 50 -3.30 -20.92 2.94
N ASP A 51 -4.22 -21.04 3.92
CA ASP A 51 -4.82 -22.34 4.22
C ASP A 51 -5.62 -22.83 3.00
N PRO A 52 -5.46 -24.12 2.59
CA PRO A 52 -6.11 -24.67 1.40
C PRO A 52 -7.63 -24.54 1.36
N SER A 53 -8.29 -24.35 2.51
CA SER A 53 -9.73 -24.16 2.62
C SER A 53 -10.21 -22.73 2.32
N MET A 54 -9.30 -21.74 2.31
CA MET A 54 -9.64 -20.32 2.28
C MET A 54 -10.03 -19.82 0.90
N ALA A 55 -9.30 -20.20 -0.15
CA ALA A 55 -9.60 -19.79 -1.53
C ALA A 55 -9.77 -21.03 -2.45
N ASP A 56 -10.39 -20.85 -3.60
CA ASP A 56 -10.54 -21.93 -4.59
C ASP A 56 -9.19 -22.27 -5.23
N HIS A 57 -8.33 -21.24 -5.42
CA HIS A 57 -6.97 -21.43 -5.92
C HIS A 57 -6.01 -20.56 -5.11
N ILE A 58 -4.91 -21.15 -4.65
CA ILE A 58 -3.89 -20.46 -3.84
C ILE A 58 -2.54 -20.60 -4.53
N TYR A 59 -1.89 -19.46 -4.78
CA TYR A 59 -0.57 -19.34 -5.37
C TYR A 59 0.43 -18.82 -4.37
N LEU A 60 1.27 -19.71 -3.84
CA LEU A 60 2.43 -19.34 -3.03
C LEU A 60 3.57 -18.92 -3.96
N LYS A 61 3.51 -17.67 -4.43
CA LYS A 61 4.48 -17.11 -5.39
C LYS A 61 4.96 -15.74 -4.92
N PRO A 62 6.14 -15.30 -5.39
CA PRO A 62 6.57 -13.92 -5.19
C PRO A 62 5.54 -12.92 -5.73
N LEU A 63 5.33 -11.83 -4.99
CA LEU A 63 4.41 -10.77 -5.39
C LEU A 63 5.07 -9.88 -6.45
N THR A 64 4.99 -10.32 -7.71
CA THR A 64 5.58 -9.66 -8.88
C THR A 64 4.61 -9.64 -10.05
N THR A 65 4.77 -8.70 -10.96
CA THR A 65 3.96 -8.61 -12.19
C THR A 65 4.09 -9.89 -13.05
N LYS A 66 5.25 -10.55 -13.03
CA LYS A 66 5.45 -11.84 -13.70
C LYS A 66 4.52 -12.91 -13.14
N SER A 67 4.45 -13.03 -11.81
CA SER A 67 3.56 -14.01 -11.15
C SER A 67 2.08 -13.71 -11.43
N ILE A 68 1.71 -12.42 -11.49
CA ILE A 68 0.35 -12.01 -11.87
C ILE A 68 0.02 -12.47 -13.29
N ILE A 69 0.91 -12.21 -14.26
CA ILE A 69 0.70 -12.64 -15.66
C ILE A 69 0.52 -14.16 -15.74
N GLU A 70 1.39 -14.95 -15.10
CA GLU A 70 1.28 -16.41 -15.08
C GLU A 70 -0.06 -16.89 -14.54
N ILE A 71 -0.59 -16.26 -13.50
CA ILE A 71 -1.90 -16.59 -12.91
C ILE A 71 -3.03 -16.21 -13.88
N LEU A 72 -2.96 -15.04 -14.49
CA LEU A 72 -3.96 -14.59 -15.47
C LEU A 72 -3.97 -15.46 -16.73
N GLU A 73 -2.82 -15.98 -17.17
CA GLU A 73 -2.73 -16.92 -18.28
C GLU A 73 -3.32 -18.31 -17.95
N ILE A 74 -3.15 -18.77 -16.70
CA ILE A 74 -3.74 -20.04 -16.23
C ILE A 74 -5.26 -19.91 -16.08
N HIS A 75 -5.73 -18.80 -15.54
CA HIS A 75 -7.15 -18.51 -15.29
C HIS A 75 -7.64 -17.44 -16.27
N GLY A 76 -7.88 -17.79 -17.50
CA GLY A 76 -8.35 -16.85 -18.52
C GLY A 76 -9.72 -16.19 -18.25
N ASP A 77 -10.32 -16.46 -17.10
CA ASP A 77 -11.66 -16.02 -16.68
C ASP A 77 -11.67 -15.14 -15.42
N ILE A 78 -10.56 -14.49 -15.06
CA ILE A 78 -10.52 -13.58 -13.92
C ILE A 78 -11.15 -12.24 -14.32
N ASP A 79 -12.26 -11.87 -13.67
CA ASP A 79 -13.00 -10.64 -13.94
C ASP A 79 -12.40 -9.41 -13.24
N ALA A 80 -11.87 -9.60 -12.02
CA ALA A 80 -11.42 -8.48 -11.21
C ALA A 80 -10.22 -8.82 -10.33
N VAL A 81 -9.51 -7.77 -9.89
CA VAL A 81 -8.45 -7.84 -8.87
C VAL A 81 -8.81 -6.99 -7.66
N LEU A 82 -8.59 -7.53 -6.46
CA LEU A 82 -8.77 -6.85 -5.17
C LEU A 82 -7.39 -6.68 -4.49
N PRO A 83 -6.76 -5.50 -4.60
CA PRO A 83 -5.43 -5.25 -4.03
C PRO A 83 -5.46 -4.77 -2.58
N THR A 84 -6.60 -4.28 -2.09
CA THR A 84 -6.70 -3.60 -0.80
C THR A 84 -6.47 -4.50 0.42
N MET A 85 -6.48 -5.81 0.23
CA MET A 85 -6.29 -6.81 1.31
C MET A 85 -4.81 -7.15 1.59
N GLY A 86 -3.88 -6.59 0.83
CA GLY A 86 -2.44 -6.91 0.95
C GLY A 86 -1.55 -5.73 1.32
N GLY A 87 -2.13 -4.62 1.80
CA GLY A 87 -1.41 -3.41 2.21
C GLY A 87 -0.57 -2.81 1.08
N GLN A 88 0.46 -2.05 1.45
CA GLN A 88 1.30 -1.30 0.51
C GLN A 88 1.92 -2.19 -0.58
N THR A 89 2.32 -3.40 -0.22
CA THR A 89 2.92 -4.33 -1.18
C THR A 89 1.96 -4.67 -2.32
N ALA A 90 0.71 -4.94 -1.99
CA ALA A 90 -0.31 -5.27 -3.00
C ALA A 90 -0.75 -4.04 -3.80
N LEU A 91 -0.86 -2.88 -3.16
CA LEU A 91 -1.19 -1.61 -3.84
C LEU A 91 -0.10 -1.23 -4.84
N ASN A 92 1.16 -1.28 -4.45
CA ASN A 92 2.29 -0.99 -5.34
C ASN A 92 2.35 -1.97 -6.52
N LEU A 93 2.12 -3.26 -6.27
CA LEU A 93 2.06 -4.27 -7.34
C LEU A 93 0.89 -4.03 -8.29
N CYS A 94 -0.24 -3.57 -7.77
CA CYS A 94 -1.41 -3.23 -8.58
C CYS A 94 -1.15 -2.03 -9.50
N ILE A 95 -0.47 -0.98 -8.99
CA ILE A 95 -0.03 0.18 -9.77
C ILE A 95 0.97 -0.24 -10.84
N GLU A 96 2.01 -1.01 -10.47
CA GLU A 96 3.01 -1.50 -11.43
C GLU A 96 2.37 -2.32 -12.56
N ALA A 97 1.38 -3.15 -12.23
CA ALA A 97 0.64 -3.93 -13.22
C ALA A 97 -0.24 -3.05 -14.12
N GLN A 98 -0.79 -1.96 -13.60
CA GLN A 98 -1.54 -0.96 -14.38
C GLN A 98 -0.62 -0.21 -15.35
N GLU A 99 0.52 0.26 -14.89
CA GLU A 99 1.52 0.95 -15.74
C GLU A 99 2.01 0.06 -16.89
N LYS A 100 2.08 -1.25 -16.65
CA LYS A 100 2.43 -2.27 -17.67
C LYS A 100 1.24 -2.76 -18.49
N GLU A 101 0.09 -2.10 -18.38
CA GLU A 101 -1.16 -2.43 -19.10
C GLU A 101 -1.63 -3.89 -18.91
N ILE A 102 -1.21 -4.55 -17.81
CA ILE A 102 -1.55 -5.96 -17.57
C ILE A 102 -3.06 -6.12 -17.36
N TRP A 103 -3.68 -5.26 -16.56
CA TRP A 103 -5.10 -5.35 -16.28
C TRP A 103 -5.96 -5.16 -17.53
N SER A 104 -5.63 -4.19 -18.38
CA SER A 104 -6.32 -3.96 -19.65
C SER A 104 -6.10 -5.10 -20.65
N ARG A 105 -4.87 -5.63 -20.74
CA ARG A 105 -4.53 -6.75 -21.62
C ARG A 105 -5.36 -8.00 -21.32
N PHE A 106 -5.63 -8.27 -20.05
CA PHE A 106 -6.41 -9.44 -19.62
C PHE A 106 -7.87 -9.11 -19.32
N ASN A 107 -8.32 -7.87 -19.57
CA ASN A 107 -9.66 -7.36 -19.28
C ASN A 107 -10.07 -7.55 -17.79
N VAL A 108 -9.14 -7.35 -16.87
CA VAL A 108 -9.35 -7.45 -15.41
C VAL A 108 -9.67 -6.09 -14.85
N LYS A 109 -10.77 -5.97 -14.10
CA LYS A 109 -11.18 -4.74 -13.44
C LYS A 109 -10.56 -4.64 -12.04
N ILE A 110 -9.97 -3.48 -11.71
CA ILE A 110 -9.54 -3.19 -10.34
C ILE A 110 -10.79 -2.83 -9.52
N ILE A 111 -10.93 -3.42 -8.33
CA ILE A 111 -12.05 -3.19 -7.42
C ILE A 111 -11.56 -2.88 -6.00
N GLY A 112 -12.42 -2.22 -5.22
CA GLY A 112 -12.14 -1.81 -3.84
C GLY A 112 -11.46 -0.45 -3.74
N VAL A 113 -10.69 -0.05 -4.75
CA VAL A 113 -10.03 1.26 -4.82
C VAL A 113 -9.70 1.61 -6.27
N ASP A 114 -9.74 2.87 -6.61
CA ASP A 114 -9.26 3.37 -7.91
C ASP A 114 -7.76 3.69 -7.84
N ILE A 115 -7.05 3.55 -8.95
CA ILE A 115 -5.60 3.83 -9.02
C ILE A 115 -5.30 5.28 -8.64
N ASP A 116 -6.07 6.24 -9.15
CA ASP A 116 -5.90 7.65 -8.82
C ASP A 116 -6.07 7.90 -7.31
N ALA A 117 -7.00 7.20 -6.67
CA ALA A 117 -7.19 7.27 -5.22
C ALA A 117 -5.98 6.71 -4.46
N ILE A 118 -5.38 5.60 -4.94
CA ILE A 118 -4.14 5.07 -4.34
C ILE A 118 -3.02 6.11 -4.46
N GLU A 119 -2.78 6.65 -5.64
CA GLU A 119 -1.72 7.63 -5.86
C GLU A 119 -1.88 8.88 -5.00
N ILE A 120 -3.10 9.39 -4.88
CA ILE A 120 -3.37 10.58 -4.07
C ILE A 120 -3.16 10.29 -2.59
N THR A 121 -3.64 9.14 -2.10
CA THR A 121 -3.60 8.83 -0.65
C THR A 121 -2.22 8.40 -0.18
N GLU A 122 -1.42 7.79 -1.05
CA GLU A 122 -0.05 7.36 -0.72
C GLU A 122 0.98 8.50 -0.82
N ASP A 123 0.73 9.49 -1.67
CA ASP A 123 1.56 10.69 -1.79
C ASP A 123 1.08 11.79 -0.81
N ARG A 124 1.89 12.09 0.20
CA ARG A 124 1.54 13.08 1.24
C ARG A 124 1.31 14.49 0.70
N GLU A 125 1.99 14.88 -0.36
CA GLU A 125 1.79 16.21 -0.97
C GLU A 125 0.51 16.25 -1.79
N LYS A 126 0.25 15.23 -2.59
CA LYS A 126 -1.01 15.10 -3.33
C LYS A 126 -2.20 15.04 -2.36
N PHE A 127 -2.09 14.24 -1.29
CA PHE A 127 -3.14 14.12 -0.28
C PHE A 127 -3.41 15.46 0.44
N ARG A 128 -2.35 16.18 0.85
CA ARG A 128 -2.49 17.51 1.44
C ARG A 128 -3.14 18.51 0.48
N THR A 129 -2.77 18.49 -0.79
CA THR A 129 -3.36 19.36 -1.82
C THR A 129 -4.86 19.08 -1.93
N LEU A 130 -5.25 17.82 -2.03
CA LEU A 130 -6.67 17.42 -2.05
C LEU A 130 -7.41 17.91 -0.80
N LEU A 131 -6.84 17.74 0.40
CA LEU A 131 -7.49 18.18 1.64
C LEU A 131 -7.67 19.71 1.68
N ASN A 132 -6.71 20.46 1.17
CA ASN A 132 -6.84 21.93 1.06
C ASN A 132 -7.92 22.33 0.02
N GLU A 133 -8.07 21.60 -1.08
CA GLU A 133 -9.09 21.87 -2.10
C GLU A 133 -10.52 21.67 -1.57
N ILE A 134 -10.68 20.79 -0.59
CA ILE A 134 -11.98 20.50 0.05
C ILE A 134 -12.13 21.15 1.44
N ASP A 135 -11.28 22.13 1.74
CA ASP A 135 -11.31 22.92 2.99
C ASP A 135 -11.19 22.07 4.29
N ILE A 136 -10.49 20.94 4.23
CA ILE A 136 -10.21 20.15 5.43
C ILE A 136 -8.89 20.62 6.05
N PRO A 137 -8.90 21.06 7.33
CA PRO A 137 -7.71 21.54 7.99
C PRO A 137 -6.68 20.42 8.21
N VAL A 138 -5.43 20.71 7.82
CA VAL A 138 -4.29 19.81 8.00
C VAL A 138 -3.20 20.47 8.82
N ALA A 139 -2.39 19.66 9.52
CA ALA A 139 -1.21 20.19 10.19
C ALA A 139 -0.25 20.82 9.16
N PRO A 140 0.35 21.99 9.46
CA PRO A 140 1.36 22.56 8.60
C PRO A 140 2.49 21.57 8.35
N ALA A 141 2.79 21.30 7.08
CA ALA A 141 3.84 20.37 6.69
C ALA A 141 4.44 20.80 5.35
N GLU A 142 5.73 20.56 5.18
CA GLU A 142 6.45 20.77 3.92
C GLU A 142 7.48 19.68 3.73
N SER A 143 7.75 19.33 2.47
CA SER A 143 8.76 18.34 2.11
C SER A 143 10.11 18.99 1.90
N ALA A 144 11.17 18.30 2.34
CA ALA A 144 12.55 18.69 2.13
C ALA A 144 13.32 17.53 1.48
N SER A 145 13.95 17.79 0.35
CA SER A 145 14.86 16.87 -0.33
C SER A 145 16.34 17.21 -0.12
N SER A 146 16.62 18.21 0.72
CA SER A 146 17.97 18.65 1.06
C SER A 146 18.03 19.25 2.45
N PHE A 147 19.24 19.18 3.04
CA PHE A 147 19.49 19.74 4.37
C PHE A 147 19.19 21.26 4.43
N LEU A 148 19.59 22.01 3.40
CA LEU A 148 19.34 23.45 3.34
C LEU A 148 17.84 23.75 3.33
N LYS A 149 17.08 23.03 2.51
CA LYS A 149 15.62 23.19 2.45
C LYS A 149 14.96 22.85 3.78
N GLY A 150 15.40 21.78 4.43
CA GLY A 150 14.91 21.41 5.76
C GLY A 150 15.16 22.49 6.81
N LYS A 151 16.32 23.14 6.80
CA LYS A 151 16.63 24.27 7.70
C LYS A 151 15.73 25.48 7.44
N GLU A 152 15.51 25.86 6.19
CA GLU A 152 14.61 26.96 5.84
C GLU A 152 13.18 26.70 6.35
N ILE A 153 12.68 25.47 6.20
CA ILE A 153 11.35 25.08 6.69
C ILE A 153 11.30 25.17 8.22
N ALA A 154 12.32 24.63 8.92
CA ALA A 154 12.39 24.67 10.37
C ALA A 154 12.42 26.09 10.92
N GLN A 155 13.14 27.02 10.28
CA GLN A 155 13.18 28.44 10.67
C GLN A 155 11.80 29.12 10.54
N ARG A 156 10.98 28.71 9.54
CA ARG A 156 9.64 29.25 9.36
C ARG A 156 8.62 28.65 10.33
N PHE A 157 8.73 27.34 10.58
CA PHE A 157 7.77 26.64 11.43
C PHE A 157 8.04 26.83 12.92
N GLY A 158 9.32 27.00 13.28
CA GLY A 158 9.74 27.00 14.68
C GLY A 158 9.73 25.59 15.28
N PHE A 159 9.93 25.52 16.60
CA PHE A 159 9.93 24.28 17.37
C PHE A 159 8.79 24.27 18.39
N PRO A 160 8.23 23.13 18.79
CA PRO A 160 8.61 21.78 18.35
C PRO A 160 8.13 21.45 16.95
N LEU A 161 8.87 20.59 16.23
CA LEU A 161 8.48 20.07 14.94
C LEU A 161 8.72 18.55 14.81
N VAL A 162 8.08 17.92 13.84
CA VAL A 162 8.24 16.49 13.54
C VAL A 162 9.00 16.34 12.22
N ILE A 163 10.10 15.60 12.26
CA ILE A 163 10.79 15.13 11.05
C ILE A 163 10.27 13.71 10.77
N ARG A 164 9.82 13.46 9.56
CA ARG A 164 9.32 12.16 9.14
C ARG A 164 9.86 11.80 7.76
N PRO A 165 10.75 10.79 7.65
CA PRO A 165 11.23 10.33 6.35
C PRO A 165 10.08 9.84 5.47
N SER A 166 10.23 9.97 4.16
CA SER A 166 9.32 9.39 3.19
C SER A 166 9.52 7.87 3.13
N PHE A 167 8.49 7.14 2.71
CA PHE A 167 8.54 5.69 2.46
C PHE A 167 8.95 4.82 3.66
N THR A 168 8.70 5.28 4.90
CA THR A 168 8.97 4.49 6.11
C THR A 168 7.67 3.99 6.74
N LEU A 169 7.72 2.74 7.21
CA LEU A 169 6.63 2.08 7.92
C LEU A 169 6.93 2.06 9.44
N GLY A 170 5.87 2.11 10.25
CA GLY A 170 5.98 1.96 11.71
C GLY A 170 6.73 3.08 12.43
N GLY A 171 6.81 4.27 11.82
CA GLY A 171 7.47 5.44 12.41
C GLY A 171 9.00 5.37 12.40
N THR A 172 9.60 4.43 11.69
CA THR A 172 11.05 4.31 11.56
C THR A 172 11.66 5.62 11.06
N GLY A 173 12.66 6.15 11.77
CA GLY A 173 13.33 7.41 11.44
C GLY A 173 12.53 8.67 11.73
N ALA A 174 11.26 8.56 12.20
CA ALA A 174 10.50 9.73 12.66
C ALA A 174 11.08 10.26 13.98
N SER A 175 11.14 11.57 14.09
CA SER A 175 11.69 12.24 15.29
C SER A 175 10.90 13.49 15.62
N ILE A 176 10.66 13.72 16.92
CA ILE A 176 10.13 14.99 17.42
C ILE A 176 11.32 15.82 17.88
N VAL A 177 11.42 17.03 17.36
CA VAL A 177 12.49 17.96 17.65
C VAL A 177 11.91 19.12 18.46
N PHE A 178 12.30 19.23 19.71
CA PHE A 178 11.81 20.28 20.61
C PHE A 178 12.65 21.55 20.53
N GLU A 179 13.94 21.40 20.20
CA GLU A 179 14.92 22.48 20.22
C GLU A 179 15.86 22.40 19.03
N GLU A 180 16.39 23.51 18.59
CA GLU A 180 17.24 23.62 17.40
C GLU A 180 18.54 22.80 17.48
N ASP A 181 19.08 22.62 18.68
CA ASP A 181 20.38 21.97 18.93
C ASP A 181 20.44 20.54 18.34
N LYS A 182 19.31 19.80 18.42
CA LYS A 182 19.21 18.40 17.93
C LYS A 182 18.72 18.29 16.49
N PHE A 183 18.27 19.41 15.91
CA PHE A 183 17.62 19.41 14.62
C PHE A 183 18.54 18.93 13.51
N ASN A 184 19.76 19.42 13.45
CA ASN A 184 20.71 19.12 12.38
C ASN A 184 21.02 17.62 12.28
N ASP A 185 21.24 16.96 13.41
CA ASP A 185 21.55 15.52 13.45
C ASP A 185 20.34 14.68 13.04
N LEU A 186 19.16 15.05 13.51
CA LEU A 186 17.91 14.35 13.20
C LEU A 186 17.48 14.57 11.76
N LEU A 187 17.68 15.77 11.22
CA LEU A 187 17.41 16.06 9.81
C LEU A 187 18.32 15.24 8.88
N THR A 188 19.62 15.16 9.22
CA THR A 188 20.59 14.37 8.44
C THR A 188 20.23 12.87 8.40
N ARG A 189 19.63 12.36 9.47
CA ARG A 189 19.16 10.96 9.53
C ARG A 189 17.84 10.74 8.78
N GLY A 190 17.05 11.79 8.59
CA GLY A 190 15.74 11.73 7.94
C GLY A 190 15.78 11.96 6.43
N LEU A 191 16.90 12.45 5.89
CA LEU A 191 17.18 12.65 4.47
C LEU A 191 17.86 11.44 3.85
#